data_a7f67629335a2f4499a8479cf86561ce
#
_entry.id   a7f67629335a2f4499a8479cf86561ce
#
_cell.length_a   1.000
_cell.length_b   1.000
_cell.length_c   1.000
_cell.angle_alpha   90.00
_cell.angle_beta   90.00
_cell.angle_gamma   90.00
#
_symmetry.space_group_name_H-M   'P 1'
#
loop_
_entity.id
_entity.type
_entity.pdbx_description
1 polymer ?
#
loop_
_entity_poly.entity_id
_entity_poly.type
_entity_poly.pdbx_seq_one_letter_code
_entity_poly.pdbx_strand_id
1 'polypeptide(L)'
;MPHIKEILRNGRKVLFVGTPCQVMGLRNYLGHDDTNLFTVDLICHGVPSQKSFDKWIEAIETKKGHIDGFSFRKLDGWSSPPRYIQKNKSKPLRYDLEVYMWAFYKSYLFRESCYQCKYANLKRPGDITLGDFWGIGTHGIPFKKSQRYGISLVLSNTDKGKRMIETLKDDCYFEERTLEEGIANQHNLKVPSARPTERGASVHDFISDMSLLEYGKKYHLLPRRKYLYLTESLIKDCMIDWGIFDVMKELVYKIK
;
A
#
# COMPACT_ATOMS: atom_id res chain seq x y z
N MET A 1 0.66 20.23 10.61
CA MET A 1 -0.25 20.25 11.79
C MET A 1 -0.70 21.67 12.16
N PRO A 2 0.16 22.69 12.35
CA PRO A 2 -0.31 24.07 12.65
C PRO A 2 -1.30 24.61 11.63
N HIS A 3 -1.03 24.47 10.35
CA HIS A 3 -1.89 24.92 9.26
C HIS A 3 -3.31 24.29 9.31
N ILE A 4 -3.42 22.99 9.64
CA ILE A 4 -4.73 22.32 9.81
C ILE A 4 -5.52 22.97 10.95
N LYS A 5 -4.85 23.25 12.08
CA LYS A 5 -5.49 23.90 13.23
C LYS A 5 -6.01 25.29 12.88
N GLU A 6 -5.27 26.03 12.08
CA GLU A 6 -5.70 27.36 11.60
C GLU A 6 -6.92 27.27 10.67
N ILE A 7 -6.93 26.32 9.72
CA ILE A 7 -8.07 26.10 8.82
C ILE A 7 -9.34 25.78 9.61
N LEU A 8 -9.23 24.87 10.60
CA LEU A 8 -10.36 24.47 11.44
C LEU A 8 -10.87 25.65 12.31
N ARG A 9 -9.97 26.46 12.90
CA ARG A 9 -10.34 27.67 13.65
C ARG A 9 -11.14 28.68 12.82
N ASN A 10 -10.88 28.71 11.51
CA ASN A 10 -11.62 29.56 10.56
C ASN A 10 -12.95 28.92 10.12
N GLY A 11 -13.43 27.88 10.78
CA GLY A 11 -14.69 27.20 10.51
C GLY A 11 -14.72 26.37 9.21
N ARG A 12 -13.57 26.17 8.56
CA ARG A 12 -13.46 25.41 7.32
C ARG A 12 -13.36 23.91 7.59
N LYS A 13 -13.92 23.10 6.70
CA LYS A 13 -13.82 21.64 6.73
C LYS A 13 -12.44 21.17 6.25
N VAL A 14 -11.90 20.15 6.92
CA VAL A 14 -10.64 19.49 6.58
C VAL A 14 -10.86 17.99 6.47
N LEU A 15 -10.44 17.41 5.35
CA LEU A 15 -10.26 15.97 5.23
C LEU A 15 -8.76 15.64 5.38
N PHE A 16 -8.42 14.88 6.40
CA PHE A 16 -7.06 14.40 6.62
C PHE A 16 -6.95 12.90 6.36
N VAL A 17 -6.11 12.53 5.41
CA VAL A 17 -5.82 11.13 5.06
C VAL A 17 -4.38 10.80 5.45
N GLY A 18 -4.17 9.71 6.17
CA GLY A 18 -2.82 9.33 6.60
C GLY A 18 -2.73 7.93 7.20
N THR A 19 -1.54 7.55 7.63
CA THR A 19 -1.39 6.33 8.42
C THR A 19 -2.07 6.50 9.78
N PRO A 20 -2.47 5.41 10.47
CA PRO A 20 -3.17 5.51 11.75
C PRO A 20 -2.41 6.34 12.79
N CYS A 21 -1.09 6.19 12.86
CA CYS A 21 -0.25 6.98 13.78
C CYS A 21 -0.22 8.48 13.42
N GLN A 22 -0.35 8.84 12.15
CA GLN A 22 -0.45 10.24 11.71
C GLN A 22 -1.81 10.84 12.06
N VAL A 23 -2.90 10.08 11.85
CA VAL A 23 -4.25 10.50 12.23
C VAL A 23 -4.34 10.72 13.74
N MET A 24 -3.85 9.77 14.55
CA MET A 24 -3.82 9.92 15.99
C MET A 24 -2.91 11.07 16.43
N GLY A 25 -1.76 11.25 15.79
CA GLY A 25 -0.87 12.38 16.03
C GLY A 25 -1.55 13.73 15.78
N LEU A 26 -2.38 13.83 14.72
CA LEU A 26 -3.19 15.03 14.48
C LEU A 26 -4.24 15.25 15.56
N ARG A 27 -5.00 14.21 15.94
CA ARG A 27 -6.02 14.30 17.00
C ARG A 27 -5.39 14.75 18.34
N ASN A 28 -4.28 14.15 18.74
CA ASN A 28 -3.55 14.54 19.95
C ASN A 28 -3.02 15.97 19.89
N TYR A 29 -2.54 16.42 18.72
CA TYR A 29 -2.08 17.79 18.53
C TYR A 29 -3.22 18.83 18.66
N LEU A 30 -4.41 18.50 18.19
CA LEU A 30 -5.58 19.36 18.31
C LEU A 30 -6.12 19.38 19.73
N GLY A 31 -6.05 18.24 20.45
CA GLY A 31 -6.47 18.10 21.86
C GLY A 31 -7.98 18.00 22.07
N HIS A 32 -8.78 18.08 21.03
CA HIS A 32 -10.23 17.95 21.05
C HIS A 32 -10.74 17.41 19.72
N ASP A 33 -11.93 16.83 19.72
CA ASP A 33 -12.63 16.47 18.50
C ASP A 33 -13.24 17.73 17.87
N ASP A 34 -13.02 17.89 16.56
CA ASP A 34 -13.56 18.97 15.76
C ASP A 34 -14.59 18.41 14.77
N THR A 35 -15.78 19.02 14.71
CA THR A 35 -16.87 18.59 13.83
C THR A 35 -16.52 18.79 12.35
N ASN A 36 -15.63 19.74 12.04
CA ASN A 36 -15.16 20.04 10.70
C ASN A 36 -13.94 19.20 10.29
N LEU A 37 -13.37 18.40 11.21
CA LEU A 37 -12.28 17.49 10.89
C LEU A 37 -12.83 16.10 10.51
N PHE A 38 -12.57 15.68 9.29
CA PHE A 38 -12.84 14.35 8.77
C PHE A 38 -11.52 13.59 8.62
N THR A 39 -11.46 12.37 9.10
CA THR A 39 -10.21 11.60 9.11
C THR A 39 -10.36 10.24 8.44
N VAL A 40 -9.40 9.91 7.59
CA VAL A 40 -9.29 8.60 6.97
C VAL A 40 -7.93 8.00 7.29
N ASP A 41 -7.91 6.84 7.91
CA ASP A 41 -6.68 6.10 8.09
C ASP A 41 -6.55 4.91 7.13
N LEU A 42 -5.37 4.35 7.04
CA LEU A 42 -5.03 3.25 6.15
C LEU A 42 -4.73 1.99 6.95
N ILE A 43 -5.04 0.80 6.39
CA ILE A 43 -4.49 -0.47 6.88
C ILE A 43 -3.01 -0.45 6.53
N CYS A 44 -2.17 -0.14 7.51
CA CYS A 44 -0.76 0.16 7.29
C CYS A 44 0.12 -1.05 7.62
N HIS A 45 0.88 -1.51 6.62
CA HIS A 45 1.84 -2.61 6.77
C HIS A 45 3.11 -2.19 7.53
N GLY A 46 3.55 -0.93 7.36
CA GLY A 46 4.75 -0.35 7.95
C GLY A 46 5.32 0.75 7.07
N VAL A 47 6.27 1.52 7.58
CA VAL A 47 6.86 2.66 6.88
C VAL A 47 8.38 2.58 6.92
N PRO A 48 9.06 2.45 5.78
CA PRO A 48 10.50 2.62 5.66
C PRO A 48 10.95 4.06 5.96
N SER A 49 12.24 4.26 6.14
CA SER A 49 12.81 5.60 6.25
C SER A 49 12.86 6.30 4.89
N GLN A 50 12.80 7.64 4.89
CA GLN A 50 13.02 8.43 3.68
C GLN A 50 14.39 8.10 3.06
N LYS A 51 15.43 7.98 3.89
CA LYS A 51 16.78 7.63 3.43
C LYS A 51 16.82 6.31 2.63
N SER A 52 16.04 5.30 3.03
CA SER A 52 15.95 4.05 2.26
C SER A 52 15.27 4.25 0.90
N PHE A 53 14.25 5.09 0.85
CA PHE A 53 13.58 5.42 -0.40
C PHE A 53 14.51 6.21 -1.34
N ASP A 54 15.19 7.23 -0.82
CA ASP A 54 16.11 8.07 -1.60
C ASP A 54 17.26 7.23 -2.18
N LYS A 55 17.83 6.31 -1.38
CA LYS A 55 18.86 5.37 -1.84
C LYS A 55 18.35 4.45 -2.97
N TRP A 56 17.10 4.03 -2.89
CA TRP A 56 16.49 3.25 -3.95
C TRP A 56 16.32 4.05 -5.25
N ILE A 57 15.84 5.29 -5.16
CA ILE A 57 15.71 6.19 -6.33
C ILE A 57 17.08 6.45 -6.94
N GLU A 58 18.10 6.76 -6.14
CA GLU A 58 19.48 6.93 -6.60
C GLU A 58 20.00 5.71 -7.38
N ALA A 59 19.74 4.51 -6.87
CA ALA A 59 20.15 3.27 -7.55
C ALA A 59 19.39 3.04 -8.87
N ILE A 60 18.13 3.47 -8.97
CA ILE A 60 17.38 3.46 -10.23
C ILE A 60 18.00 4.44 -11.21
N GLU A 61 18.27 5.68 -10.79
CA GLU A 61 18.83 6.73 -11.62
C GLU A 61 20.24 6.38 -12.11
N THR A 62 21.07 5.75 -11.27
CA THR A 62 22.39 5.23 -11.66
C THR A 62 22.29 4.25 -12.84
N LYS A 63 21.25 3.41 -12.89
CA LYS A 63 21.07 2.41 -13.96
C LYS A 63 20.28 2.90 -15.17
N LYS A 64 19.38 3.86 -14.98
CA LYS A 64 18.40 4.28 -16.00
C LYS A 64 18.57 5.73 -16.45
N GLY A 65 19.42 6.51 -15.76
CA GLY A 65 19.49 7.94 -15.87
C GLY A 65 18.36 8.62 -15.08
N HIS A 66 18.38 9.94 -15.07
CA HIS A 66 17.41 10.75 -14.33
C HIS A 66 15.96 10.34 -14.60
N ILE A 67 15.14 10.30 -13.54
CA ILE A 67 13.72 9.99 -13.63
C ILE A 67 12.88 11.21 -13.22
N ASP A 68 11.80 11.45 -13.97
CA ASP A 68 10.92 12.60 -13.77
C ASP A 68 9.84 12.33 -12.70
N GLY A 69 9.63 11.05 -12.37
CA GLY A 69 8.63 10.65 -11.39
C GLY A 69 8.62 9.15 -11.12
N PHE A 70 7.83 8.78 -10.11
CA PHE A 70 7.73 7.41 -9.65
C PHE A 70 6.29 7.07 -9.25
N SER A 71 5.86 5.83 -9.52
CA SER A 71 4.56 5.31 -9.10
C SER A 71 4.70 3.88 -8.58
N PHE A 72 4.18 3.64 -7.39
CA PHE A 72 4.12 2.30 -6.81
C PHE A 72 3.07 1.40 -7.48
N ARG A 73 2.08 1.99 -8.15
CA ARG A 73 0.99 1.27 -8.83
C ARG A 73 0.70 1.89 -10.19
N LYS A 74 0.34 1.05 -11.15
CA LYS A 74 -0.18 1.49 -12.44
C LYS A 74 -1.67 1.82 -12.30
N LEU A 75 -2.13 2.90 -12.94
CA LEU A 75 -3.52 3.34 -12.86
C LEU A 75 -4.52 2.38 -13.56
N ASP A 76 -4.03 1.53 -14.44
CA ASP A 76 -4.82 0.63 -15.29
C ASP A 76 -4.78 -0.85 -14.85
N GLY A 77 -4.28 -1.15 -13.66
CA GLY A 77 -4.29 -2.50 -13.10
C GLY A 77 -3.68 -2.61 -11.71
N TRP A 78 -4.30 -3.42 -10.85
CA TRP A 78 -3.91 -3.54 -9.45
C TRP A 78 -2.57 -4.26 -9.22
N SER A 79 -2.20 -5.22 -10.04
CA SER A 79 -1.04 -6.09 -9.79
C SER A 79 0.22 -5.75 -10.61
N SER A 80 0.32 -4.52 -11.09
CA SER A 80 1.50 -4.05 -11.83
C SER A 80 2.71 -3.81 -10.93
N PRO A 81 3.94 -4.05 -11.42
CA PRO A 81 5.14 -3.65 -10.71
C PRO A 81 5.23 -2.12 -10.57
N PRO A 82 6.03 -1.62 -9.61
CA PRO A 82 6.35 -0.21 -9.52
C PRO A 82 6.92 0.31 -10.84
N ARG A 83 6.65 1.58 -11.12
CA ARG A 83 7.05 2.20 -12.39
C ARG A 83 7.78 3.51 -12.15
N TYR A 84 8.75 3.79 -12.99
CA TYR A 84 9.39 5.11 -13.06
C TYR A 84 8.95 5.84 -14.33
N ILE A 85 8.92 7.15 -14.27
CA ILE A 85 8.58 8.03 -15.39
C ILE A 85 9.87 8.65 -15.90
N GLN A 86 10.10 8.57 -17.19
CA GLN A 86 11.26 9.15 -17.86
C GLN A 86 10.86 9.65 -19.23
N LYS A 87 11.09 10.93 -19.53
CA LYS A 87 10.70 11.59 -20.79
C LYS A 87 9.22 11.34 -21.12
N ASN A 88 8.32 11.55 -20.16
CA ASN A 88 6.87 11.33 -20.24
C ASN A 88 6.46 9.88 -20.54
N LYS A 89 7.37 8.89 -20.44
CA LYS A 89 7.08 7.48 -20.60
C LYS A 89 7.14 6.74 -19.28
N SER A 90 6.08 6.02 -18.96
CA SER A 90 6.00 5.15 -17.78
C SER A 90 6.62 3.79 -18.10
N LYS A 91 7.65 3.41 -17.34
CA LYS A 91 8.41 2.16 -17.53
C LYS A 91 8.39 1.30 -16.26
N PRO A 92 8.16 -0.02 -16.35
CA PRO A 92 8.14 -0.87 -15.18
C PRO A 92 9.55 -1.08 -14.61
N LEU A 93 9.65 -1.17 -13.29
CA LEU A 93 10.82 -1.70 -12.62
C LEU A 93 10.83 -3.22 -12.73
N ARG A 94 12.03 -3.80 -12.78
CA ARG A 94 12.21 -5.25 -12.93
C ARG A 94 13.42 -5.75 -12.14
N TYR A 95 13.29 -6.96 -11.61
CA TYR A 95 14.35 -7.74 -11.00
C TYR A 95 15.02 -7.02 -9.83
N ASP A 96 16.33 -6.72 -9.92
CA ASP A 96 17.09 -6.08 -8.85
C ASP A 96 16.63 -4.67 -8.51
N LEU A 97 15.97 -3.98 -9.43
CA LEU A 97 15.36 -2.68 -9.14
C LEU A 97 14.07 -2.78 -8.32
N GLU A 98 13.47 -3.96 -8.17
CA GLU A 98 12.31 -4.20 -7.31
C GLU A 98 12.70 -4.58 -5.86
N VAL A 99 13.98 -4.71 -5.56
CA VAL A 99 14.48 -5.21 -4.26
C VAL A 99 13.93 -4.41 -3.06
N TYR A 100 13.76 -3.09 -3.21
CA TYR A 100 13.12 -2.28 -2.17
C TYR A 100 11.69 -2.77 -1.85
N MET A 101 10.90 -3.11 -2.87
CA MET A 101 9.54 -3.62 -2.68
C MET A 101 9.54 -4.99 -1.99
N TRP A 102 10.45 -5.87 -2.38
CA TRP A 102 10.60 -7.16 -1.72
C TRP A 102 11.05 -7.03 -0.26
N ALA A 103 11.98 -6.09 0.01
CA ALA A 103 12.40 -5.77 1.38
C ALA A 103 11.25 -5.16 2.19
N PHE A 104 10.41 -4.33 1.57
CA PHE A 104 9.18 -3.81 2.18
C PHE A 104 8.20 -4.93 2.53
N TYR A 105 7.89 -5.84 1.59
CA TYR A 105 6.97 -6.96 1.83
C TYR A 105 7.49 -7.93 2.91
N LYS A 106 8.81 -8.07 3.03
CA LYS A 106 9.45 -8.87 4.08
C LYS A 106 9.65 -8.11 5.39
N SER A 107 9.16 -6.87 5.48
CA SER A 107 9.27 -6.02 6.66
C SER A 107 10.72 -5.70 7.09
N TYR A 108 11.70 -5.78 6.19
CA TYR A 108 13.11 -5.53 6.52
C TYR A 108 13.47 -4.06 6.76
N LEU A 109 12.70 -3.12 6.17
CA LEU A 109 13.08 -1.70 6.11
C LEU A 109 12.23 -0.79 7.02
N PHE A 110 11.31 -1.33 7.81
CA PHE A 110 10.40 -0.51 8.60
C PHE A 110 11.08 0.20 9.77
N ARG A 111 10.47 1.30 10.20
CA ARG A 111 10.83 1.97 11.46
C ARG A 111 10.56 1.02 12.63
N GLU A 112 11.38 1.09 13.68
CA GLU A 112 11.22 0.22 14.86
C GLU A 112 9.82 0.31 15.47
N SER A 113 9.24 1.52 15.50
CA SER A 113 7.88 1.74 16.01
C SER A 113 6.80 0.97 15.24
N CYS A 114 7.04 0.58 13.97
CA CYS A 114 6.06 -0.17 13.19
C CYS A 114 5.91 -1.62 13.66
N TYR A 115 6.96 -2.22 14.22
CA TYR A 115 6.92 -3.59 14.77
C TYR A 115 6.22 -3.69 16.13
N GLN A 116 5.96 -2.53 16.76
CA GLN A 116 5.21 -2.40 18.01
C GLN A 116 4.04 -1.45 17.82
N CYS A 117 3.44 -1.47 16.64
CA CYS A 117 2.40 -0.54 16.24
C CYS A 117 1.15 -0.68 17.13
N LYS A 118 0.83 0.38 17.89
CA LYS A 118 -0.35 0.42 18.77
C LYS A 118 -1.68 0.47 18.00
N TYR A 119 -1.62 0.67 16.69
CA TYR A 119 -2.78 0.84 15.81
C TYR A 119 -3.01 -0.35 14.88
N ALA A 120 -2.24 -1.44 15.03
CA ALA A 120 -2.47 -2.69 14.30
C ALA A 120 -3.56 -3.53 14.97
N ASN A 121 -4.76 -2.98 15.02
CA ASN A 121 -5.96 -3.57 15.62
C ASN A 121 -7.23 -2.90 15.07
N LEU A 122 -8.40 -3.32 15.53
CA LEU A 122 -9.69 -2.77 15.08
C LEU A 122 -10.09 -1.45 15.75
N LYS A 123 -9.38 -0.98 16.78
CA LYS A 123 -9.61 0.34 17.37
C LYS A 123 -8.94 1.40 16.50
N ARG A 124 -9.65 1.82 15.47
CA ARG A 124 -9.09 2.72 14.45
C ARG A 124 -9.21 4.18 14.86
N PRO A 125 -8.17 5.01 14.62
CA PRO A 125 -8.21 6.43 14.95
C PRO A 125 -8.93 7.30 13.91
N GLY A 126 -9.11 6.81 12.67
CA GLY A 126 -9.83 7.54 11.62
C GLY A 126 -11.34 7.35 11.70
N ASP A 127 -12.10 8.26 11.12
CA ASP A 127 -13.55 8.10 10.96
C ASP A 127 -13.86 6.97 9.97
N ILE A 128 -12.97 6.81 8.97
CA ILE A 128 -12.98 5.71 7.99
C ILE A 128 -11.59 5.08 7.96
N THR A 129 -11.52 3.76 7.79
CA THR A 129 -10.29 3.04 7.44
C THR A 129 -10.37 2.49 6.04
N LEU A 130 -9.33 2.72 5.24
CA LEU A 130 -9.19 2.17 3.89
C LEU A 130 -8.07 1.14 3.81
N GLY A 131 -8.26 0.14 2.97
CA GLY A 131 -7.22 -0.83 2.62
C GLY A 131 -7.56 -1.60 1.35
N ASP A 132 -6.62 -2.38 0.84
CA ASP A 132 -6.90 -3.35 -0.21
C ASP A 132 -7.74 -4.48 0.37
N PHE A 133 -8.82 -4.90 -0.29
CA PHE A 133 -9.64 -6.01 0.19
C PHE A 133 -9.00 -7.37 -0.17
N TRP A 134 -7.99 -7.77 0.59
CA TRP A 134 -7.31 -9.05 0.38
C TRP A 134 -8.27 -10.23 0.58
N GLY A 135 -8.32 -11.11 -0.41
CA GLY A 135 -9.11 -12.34 -0.32
C GLY A 135 -10.63 -12.16 -0.55
N ILE A 136 -11.07 -11.03 -1.11
CA ILE A 136 -12.47 -10.89 -1.50
C ILE A 136 -12.90 -12.04 -2.43
N GLY A 137 -14.06 -12.62 -2.14
CA GLY A 137 -14.60 -13.78 -2.86
C GLY A 137 -14.03 -15.14 -2.44
N THR A 138 -12.99 -15.20 -1.59
CA THR A 138 -12.45 -16.49 -1.10
C THR A 138 -13.38 -17.17 -0.08
N HIS A 139 -14.30 -16.44 0.51
CA HIS A 139 -15.30 -16.93 1.47
C HIS A 139 -16.68 -17.17 0.84
N GLY A 140 -16.74 -17.41 -0.47
CA GLY A 140 -17.94 -17.86 -1.16
C GLY A 140 -18.82 -16.76 -1.76
N ILE A 141 -18.54 -15.47 -1.52
CA ILE A 141 -19.31 -14.36 -2.07
C ILE A 141 -18.42 -13.56 -3.05
N PRO A 142 -18.52 -13.81 -4.37
CA PRO A 142 -17.74 -13.05 -5.36
C PRO A 142 -18.18 -11.59 -5.39
N PHE A 143 -17.26 -10.70 -5.76
CA PHE A 143 -17.58 -9.30 -6.01
C PHE A 143 -18.28 -9.15 -7.36
N LYS A 144 -19.37 -8.38 -7.40
CA LYS A 144 -20.26 -8.29 -8.57
C LYS A 144 -19.68 -7.48 -9.73
N LYS A 145 -18.65 -6.68 -9.49
CA LYS A 145 -17.99 -5.84 -10.52
C LYS A 145 -16.58 -6.33 -10.82
N SER A 146 -15.97 -5.81 -11.89
CA SER A 146 -14.59 -6.14 -12.25
C SER A 146 -13.62 -5.80 -11.11
N GLN A 147 -12.68 -6.71 -10.86
CA GLN A 147 -11.61 -6.55 -9.88
C GLN A 147 -10.31 -6.03 -10.50
N ARG A 148 -10.33 -5.62 -11.77
CA ARG A 148 -9.13 -5.22 -12.53
C ARG A 148 -8.32 -4.13 -11.81
N TYR A 149 -9.00 -3.16 -11.23
CA TYR A 149 -8.37 -2.04 -10.52
C TYR A 149 -8.14 -2.29 -9.04
N GLY A 150 -8.44 -3.49 -8.57
CA GLY A 150 -8.49 -3.83 -7.14
C GLY A 150 -9.83 -3.43 -6.51
N ILE A 151 -10.05 -3.95 -5.32
CA ILE A 151 -11.23 -3.62 -4.51
C ILE A 151 -10.74 -3.03 -3.20
N SER A 152 -11.28 -1.88 -2.84
CA SER A 152 -10.99 -1.25 -1.55
C SER A 152 -11.89 -1.81 -0.46
N LEU A 153 -11.28 -2.19 0.66
CA LEU A 153 -11.98 -2.39 1.92
C LEU A 153 -12.21 -1.04 2.57
N VAL A 154 -13.45 -0.77 2.96
CA VAL A 154 -13.85 0.45 3.67
C VAL A 154 -14.48 0.06 5.00
N LEU A 155 -13.85 0.43 6.12
CA LEU A 155 -14.43 0.26 7.45
C LEU A 155 -14.94 1.61 7.94
N SER A 156 -16.21 1.65 8.34
CA SER A 156 -16.82 2.82 9.01
C SER A 156 -16.57 2.70 10.51
N ASN A 157 -15.79 3.61 11.09
CA ASN A 157 -15.39 3.52 12.49
C ASN A 157 -16.22 4.43 13.41
N THR A 158 -16.88 5.46 12.84
CA THR A 158 -17.68 6.45 13.58
C THR A 158 -18.95 6.78 12.79
N ASP A 159 -19.94 7.39 13.49
CA ASP A 159 -21.13 7.92 12.81
C ASP A 159 -20.79 9.00 11.77
N LYS A 160 -19.73 9.77 12.01
CA LYS A 160 -19.20 10.72 11.02
C LYS A 160 -18.69 9.99 9.77
N GLY A 161 -17.93 8.91 9.95
CA GLY A 161 -17.46 8.04 8.86
C GLY A 161 -18.61 7.42 8.07
N LYS A 162 -19.65 6.96 8.77
CA LYS A 162 -20.85 6.41 8.13
C LYS A 162 -21.52 7.46 7.23
N ARG A 163 -21.72 8.68 7.72
CA ARG A 163 -22.28 9.78 6.91
C ARG A 163 -21.39 10.14 5.72
N MET A 164 -20.06 10.08 5.86
CA MET A 164 -19.15 10.30 4.73
C MET A 164 -19.36 9.25 3.63
N ILE A 165 -19.50 7.97 3.99
CA ILE A 165 -19.75 6.89 3.02
C ILE A 165 -21.11 7.08 2.34
N GLU A 166 -22.15 7.45 3.09
CA GLU A 166 -23.48 7.70 2.53
C GLU A 166 -23.46 8.77 1.42
N THR A 167 -22.64 9.83 1.57
CA THR A 167 -22.52 10.88 0.53
C THR A 167 -21.84 10.42 -0.75
N LEU A 168 -21.18 9.26 -0.73
CA LEU A 168 -20.46 8.71 -1.89
C LEU A 168 -21.24 7.61 -2.64
N LYS A 169 -22.45 7.27 -2.18
CA LYS A 169 -23.21 6.15 -2.76
C LYS A 169 -23.61 6.37 -4.22
N ASP A 170 -23.82 7.61 -4.63
CA ASP A 170 -24.16 7.95 -6.01
C ASP A 170 -22.93 7.96 -6.93
N ASP A 171 -21.73 8.17 -6.38
CA ASP A 171 -20.49 8.29 -7.15
C ASP A 171 -19.68 6.98 -7.17
N CYS A 172 -19.89 6.10 -6.17
CA CYS A 172 -19.10 4.89 -5.98
C CYS A 172 -20.00 3.66 -5.84
N TYR A 173 -19.53 2.54 -6.40
CA TYR A 173 -20.20 1.27 -6.20
C TYR A 173 -19.71 0.61 -4.89
N PHE A 174 -20.63 0.33 -3.99
CA PHE A 174 -20.38 -0.34 -2.72
C PHE A 174 -21.11 -1.69 -2.64
N GLU A 175 -20.45 -2.66 -2.04
CA GLU A 175 -21.08 -3.89 -1.56
C GLU A 175 -20.84 -4.01 -0.06
N GLU A 176 -21.93 -4.10 0.70
CA GLU A 176 -21.85 -4.34 2.13
C GLU A 176 -21.38 -5.78 2.39
N ARG A 177 -20.44 -5.95 3.30
CA ARG A 177 -19.82 -7.22 3.67
C ARG A 177 -19.75 -7.34 5.19
N THR A 178 -19.66 -8.58 5.68
CA THR A 178 -19.46 -8.79 7.11
C THR A 178 -18.06 -8.33 7.54
N LEU A 179 -17.94 -7.93 8.81
CA LEU A 179 -16.63 -7.55 9.36
C LEU A 179 -15.65 -8.71 9.29
N GLU A 180 -16.12 -9.94 9.57
CA GLU A 180 -15.32 -11.16 9.54
C GLU A 180 -14.69 -11.38 8.16
N GLU A 181 -15.47 -11.24 7.08
CA GLU A 181 -14.94 -11.34 5.71
C GLU A 181 -13.91 -10.23 5.44
N GLY A 182 -14.25 -9.00 5.80
CA GLY A 182 -13.38 -7.84 5.57
C GLY A 182 -12.02 -7.94 6.26
N ILE A 183 -11.95 -8.51 7.48
CA ILE A 183 -10.71 -8.60 8.26
C ILE A 183 -9.98 -9.94 8.10
N ALA A 184 -10.58 -10.94 7.48
CA ALA A 184 -10.04 -12.32 7.42
C ALA A 184 -8.57 -12.33 6.97
N ASN A 185 -8.25 -11.65 5.89
CA ASN A 185 -6.91 -11.57 5.28
C ASN A 185 -6.17 -10.26 5.58
N GLN A 186 -6.62 -9.48 6.58
CA GLN A 186 -6.02 -8.20 6.97
C GLN A 186 -5.14 -8.37 8.21
N HIS A 187 -3.92 -8.85 8.01
CA HIS A 187 -2.96 -9.11 9.10
C HIS A 187 -2.79 -7.89 10.02
N ASN A 188 -2.60 -6.71 9.44
CA ASN A 188 -2.30 -5.48 10.19
C ASN A 188 -3.53 -4.80 10.85
N LEU A 189 -4.71 -5.41 10.75
CA LEU A 189 -5.87 -5.13 11.61
C LEU A 189 -5.92 -6.02 12.87
N LYS A 190 -5.01 -6.97 12.99
CA LYS A 190 -4.97 -7.93 14.11
C LYS A 190 -3.72 -7.77 14.96
N VAL A 191 -2.57 -7.68 14.29
CA VAL A 191 -1.25 -7.57 14.95
C VAL A 191 -0.30 -6.71 14.10
N PRO A 192 0.75 -6.11 14.71
CA PRO A 192 1.82 -5.46 13.97
C PRO A 192 2.57 -6.42 13.04
N SER A 193 3.25 -5.87 12.06
CA SER A 193 4.20 -6.65 11.24
C SER A 193 5.30 -7.23 12.13
N ALA A 194 5.64 -8.50 11.92
CA ALA A 194 6.71 -9.16 12.65
C ALA A 194 8.05 -8.48 12.35
N ARG A 195 8.88 -8.30 13.39
CA ARG A 195 10.23 -7.77 13.23
C ARG A 195 11.19 -8.88 12.81
N PRO A 196 11.79 -8.85 11.62
CA PRO A 196 12.78 -9.83 11.22
C PRO A 196 14.04 -9.72 12.09
N THR A 197 14.69 -10.86 12.35
CA THR A 197 15.94 -10.93 13.13
C THR A 197 17.03 -10.07 12.49
N GLU A 198 17.12 -10.12 11.16
CA GLU A 198 18.13 -9.43 10.37
C GLU A 198 17.83 -7.93 10.14
N ARG A 199 16.70 -7.42 10.64
CA ARG A 199 16.25 -6.06 10.35
C ARG A 199 17.33 -5.00 10.58
N GLY A 200 18.09 -5.08 11.67
CA GLY A 200 19.15 -4.11 11.99
C GLY A 200 20.23 -4.08 10.91
N ALA A 201 20.78 -5.25 10.58
CA ALA A 201 21.78 -5.41 9.53
C ALA A 201 21.20 -5.04 8.16
N SER A 202 19.97 -5.45 7.89
CA SER A 202 19.29 -5.17 6.62
C SER A 202 19.15 -3.67 6.33
N VAL A 203 18.70 -2.88 7.31
CA VAL A 203 18.59 -1.42 7.13
C VAL A 203 19.97 -0.79 6.93
N HIS A 204 20.97 -1.20 7.73
CA HIS A 204 22.33 -0.70 7.59
C HIS A 204 22.87 -0.97 6.17
N ASP A 205 22.78 -2.21 5.71
CA ASP A 205 23.27 -2.61 4.39
C ASP A 205 22.53 -1.91 3.26
N PHE A 206 21.20 -1.72 3.39
CA PHE A 206 20.41 -1.06 2.36
C PHE A 206 20.81 0.40 2.14
N ILE A 207 21.17 1.12 3.21
CA ILE A 207 21.57 2.53 3.15
C ILE A 207 23.08 2.74 3.01
N SER A 208 23.88 1.67 2.99
CA SER A 208 25.32 1.67 2.75
C SER A 208 25.63 1.75 1.23
N ASP A 209 26.89 1.55 0.88
CA ASP A 209 27.33 1.49 -0.52
C ASP A 209 27.07 0.13 -1.20
N MET A 210 26.41 -0.80 -0.50
CA MET A 210 26.00 -2.08 -1.07
C MET A 210 25.04 -1.87 -2.24
N SER A 211 25.30 -2.52 -3.37
CA SER A 211 24.39 -2.47 -4.52
C SER A 211 23.08 -3.19 -4.23
N LEU A 212 21.98 -2.77 -4.90
CA LEU A 212 20.67 -3.46 -4.77
C LEU A 212 20.76 -4.95 -5.14
N LEU A 213 21.62 -5.31 -6.09
CA LEU A 213 21.80 -6.71 -6.48
C LEU A 213 22.46 -7.53 -5.37
N GLU A 214 23.51 -7.02 -4.73
CA GLU A 214 24.20 -7.67 -3.61
C GLU A 214 23.28 -7.78 -2.41
N TYR A 215 22.57 -6.70 -2.06
CA TYR A 215 21.56 -6.69 -1.01
C TYR A 215 20.47 -7.74 -1.27
N GLY A 216 19.92 -7.76 -2.49
CA GLY A 216 18.90 -8.73 -2.88
C GLY A 216 19.37 -10.19 -2.80
N LYS A 217 20.63 -10.47 -3.12
CA LYS A 217 21.25 -11.80 -2.95
C LYS A 217 21.41 -12.15 -1.47
N LYS A 218 21.97 -11.24 -0.66
CA LYS A 218 22.24 -11.43 0.77
C LYS A 218 20.97 -11.75 1.55
N TYR A 219 19.88 -11.06 1.28
CA TYR A 219 18.60 -11.22 1.98
C TYR A 219 17.59 -12.11 1.26
N HIS A 220 18.03 -12.85 0.24
CA HIS A 220 17.19 -13.80 -0.53
C HIS A 220 15.91 -13.17 -1.08
N LEU A 221 16.03 -11.94 -1.61
CA LEU A 221 14.90 -11.16 -2.14
C LEU A 221 14.78 -11.27 -3.66
N LEU A 222 15.77 -11.80 -4.35
CA LEU A 222 15.74 -11.93 -5.80
C LEU A 222 15.02 -13.22 -6.23
N PRO A 223 14.26 -13.19 -7.32
CA PRO A 223 13.71 -14.39 -7.91
C PRO A 223 14.81 -15.39 -8.28
N ARG A 224 14.59 -16.67 -7.96
CA ARG A 224 15.59 -17.74 -8.18
C ARG A 224 16.02 -17.89 -9.64
N ARG A 225 15.08 -17.66 -10.59
CA ARG A 225 15.29 -17.78 -12.04
C ARG A 225 15.00 -16.44 -12.71
N LYS A 226 16.03 -15.62 -12.89
CA LYS A 226 15.91 -14.26 -13.45
C LYS A 226 15.14 -14.23 -14.79
N TYR A 227 15.52 -15.04 -15.74
CA TYR A 227 14.91 -15.00 -17.08
C TYR A 227 13.46 -15.46 -17.08
N LEU A 228 13.14 -16.51 -16.31
CA LEU A 228 11.76 -16.97 -16.17
C LEU A 228 10.88 -15.88 -15.51
N TYR A 229 11.38 -15.27 -14.45
CA TYR A 229 10.70 -14.14 -13.80
C TYR A 229 10.44 -12.97 -14.78
N LEU A 230 11.45 -12.60 -15.57
CA LEU A 230 11.31 -11.49 -16.53
C LEU A 230 10.29 -11.83 -17.64
N THR A 231 10.30 -13.05 -18.16
CA THR A 231 9.32 -13.47 -19.17
C THR A 231 7.91 -13.55 -18.61
N GLU A 232 7.71 -14.16 -17.46
CA GLU A 232 6.41 -14.20 -16.78
C GLU A 232 5.88 -12.79 -16.48
N SER A 233 6.76 -11.90 -16.03
CA SER A 233 6.39 -10.51 -15.76
C SER A 233 6.01 -9.74 -17.01
N LEU A 234 6.71 -9.96 -18.14
CA LEU A 234 6.36 -9.35 -19.42
C LEU A 234 5.04 -9.88 -19.97
N ILE A 235 4.83 -11.20 -19.93
CA ILE A 235 3.57 -11.82 -20.35
C ILE A 235 2.41 -11.26 -19.52
N LYS A 236 2.57 -11.19 -18.22
CA LYS A 236 1.55 -10.61 -17.33
C LYS A 236 1.22 -9.16 -17.67
N ASP A 237 2.23 -8.33 -17.95
CA ASP A 237 2.00 -6.94 -18.34
C ASP A 237 1.23 -6.86 -19.67
N CYS A 238 1.63 -7.66 -20.68
CA CYS A 238 0.90 -7.72 -21.94
C CYS A 238 -0.56 -8.15 -21.74
N MET A 239 -0.81 -9.16 -20.90
CA MET A 239 -2.17 -9.61 -20.59
C MET A 239 -3.01 -8.53 -19.91
N ILE A 240 -2.40 -7.74 -19.01
CA ILE A 240 -3.05 -6.59 -18.36
C ILE A 240 -3.35 -5.50 -19.40
N ASP A 241 -2.36 -5.15 -20.24
CA ASP A 241 -2.50 -4.11 -21.26
C ASP A 241 -3.57 -4.49 -22.33
N TRP A 242 -3.72 -5.77 -22.63
CA TRP A 242 -4.75 -6.28 -23.55
C TRP A 242 -6.11 -6.52 -22.88
N GLY A 243 -6.22 -6.35 -21.56
CA GLY A 243 -7.46 -6.55 -20.80
C GLY A 243 -7.90 -8.01 -20.64
N ILE A 244 -7.04 -8.99 -20.97
CA ILE A 244 -7.35 -10.42 -20.87
C ILE A 244 -6.94 -11.04 -19.53
N PHE A 245 -6.21 -10.32 -18.70
CA PHE A 245 -5.69 -10.84 -17.43
C PHE A 245 -6.79 -11.33 -16.48
N ASP A 246 -7.87 -10.56 -16.34
CA ASP A 246 -8.99 -10.93 -15.46
C ASP A 246 -9.72 -12.18 -15.97
N VAL A 247 -9.92 -12.28 -17.28
CA VAL A 247 -10.54 -13.45 -17.93
C VAL A 247 -9.73 -14.71 -17.66
N MET A 248 -8.42 -14.64 -17.81
CA MET A 248 -7.52 -15.78 -17.53
C MET A 248 -7.49 -16.13 -16.05
N LYS A 249 -7.53 -15.14 -15.16
CA LYS A 249 -7.59 -15.34 -13.72
C LYS A 249 -8.87 -16.07 -13.32
N GLU A 250 -10.02 -15.68 -13.85
CA GLU A 250 -11.30 -16.36 -13.61
C GLU A 250 -11.30 -17.80 -14.12
N LEU A 251 -10.71 -18.07 -15.29
CA LEU A 251 -10.57 -19.42 -15.82
C LEU A 251 -9.73 -20.31 -14.91
N VAL A 252 -8.61 -19.80 -14.40
CA VAL A 252 -7.74 -20.54 -13.46
C VAL A 252 -8.46 -20.83 -12.13
N TYR A 253 -9.29 -19.93 -11.63
CA TYR A 253 -10.09 -20.17 -10.42
C TYR A 253 -11.23 -21.20 -10.62
N LYS A 254 -11.75 -21.32 -11.84
CA LYS A 254 -12.79 -22.35 -12.16
C LYS A 254 -12.22 -23.76 -12.36
N ILE A 255 -10.91 -23.89 -12.55
CA ILE A 255 -10.22 -25.18 -12.77
C ILE A 255 -9.66 -25.76 -11.45
N LYS A 256 -9.59 -24.96 -10.38
CA LYS A 256 -9.22 -25.41 -9.03
C LYS A 256 -10.44 -25.68 -8.17
#